data_ea3d4bd477ee1b0de91978b9a64e5168
#
_entry.id   ea3d4bd477ee1b0de91978b9a64e5168
#
_cell.length_a   1.000
_cell.length_b   1.000
_cell.length_c   1.000
_cell.angle_alpha   90.00
_cell.angle_beta   90.00
_cell.angle_gamma   90.00
#
_symmetry.space_group_name_H-M   'P 1'
#
loop_
_entity.id
_entity.type
_entity.pdbx_description
1 polymer ?
#
loop_
_entity_poly.entity_id
_entity_poly.type
_entity_poly.pdbx_seq_one_letter_code
_entity_poly.pdbx_strand_id
1 'polypeptide(L)'
;WYLHSRSPEAARSARGGRGEGAAVAVVSAPAIQADFPVRKHAIGFVETPASVLVRSRIDSQIMAQHVTDGQFVKAGDLLFTLDDRDIKAQIAKDEAMLARDEATHTRNLADLDRYKQLFARNAGTQAQVDQATADERSSAALIQGDHATLDADRLKLSYTRITAPIDGRIGTVQVTPGNLVNASANSSGTGLLTITQMKPLRVSFAMPESELPTLQGALAAAKPVPVTARVPNAARTAAEGKLNFVDSTVDITSGTITAKAAFANDDLSLWPGQYVDVEIVPETLAGVTVIPTVAVQTGQKGPYAFVVKPDSTVDLRQIKVALSDGDRTA
;
A
#
# COMPACT_ATOMS: atom_id res chain seq x y z
N TRP A 1 56.06 -56.16 40.47
CA TRP A 1 56.37 -57.44 41.15
C TRP A 1 55.10 -58.20 41.37
N TYR A 2 55.10 -59.47 40.78
CA TYR A 2 54.42 -60.75 41.08
C TYR A 2 52.89 -60.80 40.96
N LEU A 3 52.44 -61.47 39.83
CA LEU A 3 52.08 -62.86 39.67
C LEU A 3 50.96 -63.39 40.64
N HIS A 4 49.81 -63.76 40.16
CA HIS A 4 49.38 -65.16 40.01
C HIS A 4 48.03 -65.29 39.33
N SER A 5 48.08 -65.91 38.22
CA SER A 5 47.25 -66.89 37.56
C SER A 5 46.18 -67.61 38.43
N ARG A 6 44.98 -67.76 37.93
CA ARG A 6 44.26 -69.06 37.78
C ARG A 6 42.92 -68.86 37.07
N SER A 7 42.84 -69.45 35.89
CA SER A 7 41.57 -69.99 35.40
C SER A 7 41.20 -71.27 36.14
N PRO A 8 39.94 -71.67 36.20
CA PRO A 8 39.42 -72.67 35.27
C PRO A 8 38.00 -72.39 34.84
N GLU A 9 37.70 -72.62 33.59
CA GLU A 9 37.03 -73.79 33.02
C GLU A 9 35.49 -73.89 33.22
N ALA A 10 34.79 -73.72 32.09
CA ALA A 10 33.70 -74.48 31.56
C ALA A 10 32.35 -74.57 32.36
N ALA A 11 31.36 -73.92 31.82
CA ALA A 11 30.07 -74.59 31.68
C ALA A 11 29.43 -74.15 30.35
N ARG A 12 29.43 -75.08 29.43
CA ARG A 12 28.53 -75.12 28.27
C ARG A 12 27.10 -75.27 28.72
N SER A 13 26.23 -74.61 27.98
CA SER A 13 24.85 -74.94 27.67
C SER A 13 23.83 -74.03 28.21
N ALA A 14 23.28 -73.24 27.27
CA ALA A 14 21.84 -73.22 27.04
C ALA A 14 21.59 -72.60 25.68
N ARG A 15 21.41 -73.44 24.67
CA ARG A 15 20.65 -73.09 23.47
C ARG A 15 19.18 -72.92 23.91
N GLY A 16 18.54 -71.88 23.37
CA GLY A 16 17.11 -71.93 23.27
C GLY A 16 16.39 -70.80 23.95
N GLY A 17 16.05 -69.87 23.16
CA GLY A 17 15.09 -68.83 23.47
C GLY A 17 15.10 -67.85 22.31
N ARG A 18 14.40 -68.20 21.20
CA ARG A 18 13.85 -67.14 20.35
C ARG A 18 12.99 -66.32 21.31
N GLY A 19 13.58 -65.21 21.82
CA GLY A 19 12.86 -64.28 22.61
C GLY A 19 11.74 -63.72 21.75
N GLU A 20 10.50 -64.04 22.16
CA GLU A 20 9.34 -63.21 21.85
C GLU A 20 9.78 -61.78 22.04
N GLY A 21 9.67 -60.97 20.96
CA GLY A 21 10.21 -59.63 20.92
C GLY A 21 9.75 -58.84 22.15
N ALA A 22 10.72 -58.39 22.93
CA ALA A 22 10.45 -57.52 24.07
C ALA A 22 9.57 -56.34 23.55
N ALA A 23 8.43 -56.14 24.19
CA ALA A 23 7.51 -55.05 23.83
C ALA A 23 8.25 -53.73 23.97
N VAL A 24 8.41 -53.03 22.87
CA VAL A 24 9.03 -51.70 22.82
C VAL A 24 7.93 -50.65 23.05
N ALA A 25 8.12 -49.78 24.03
CA ALA A 25 7.21 -48.67 24.26
C ALA A 25 7.25 -47.71 23.07
N VAL A 26 6.12 -47.47 22.44
CA VAL A 26 5.96 -46.55 21.31
C VAL A 26 4.91 -45.50 21.63
N VAL A 27 5.11 -44.28 21.14
CA VAL A 27 4.08 -43.25 21.17
C VAL A 27 3.33 -43.32 19.85
N SER A 28 2.04 -43.54 19.88
CA SER A 28 1.18 -43.55 18.70
C SER A 28 0.39 -42.27 18.57
N ALA A 29 0.16 -41.83 17.35
CA ALA A 29 -0.72 -40.71 17.03
C ALA A 29 -1.67 -41.13 15.89
N PRO A 30 -2.91 -40.65 15.87
CA PRO A 30 -3.84 -40.96 14.80
C PRO A 30 -3.45 -40.27 13.52
N ALA A 31 -3.57 -40.97 12.38
CA ALA A 31 -3.58 -40.33 11.06
C ALA A 31 -4.98 -39.73 10.85
N ILE A 32 -5.05 -38.46 10.55
CA ILE A 32 -6.32 -37.73 10.36
C ILE A 32 -6.45 -37.25 8.92
N GLN A 33 -7.67 -37.26 8.39
CA GLN A 33 -7.93 -36.50 7.15
C GLN A 33 -8.25 -35.07 7.52
N ALA A 34 -7.47 -34.15 6.97
CA ALA A 34 -7.61 -32.71 7.22
C ALA A 34 -7.13 -31.90 6.01
N ASP A 35 -7.58 -30.67 5.97
CA ASP A 35 -7.04 -29.70 5.02
C ASP A 35 -5.64 -29.26 5.48
N PHE A 36 -4.70 -29.25 4.54
CA PHE A 36 -3.30 -28.94 4.81
C PHE A 36 -2.88 -27.69 4.04
N PRO A 37 -2.69 -26.54 4.71
CA PRO A 37 -2.27 -25.31 4.04
C PRO A 37 -0.81 -25.43 3.60
N VAL A 38 -0.54 -25.04 2.35
CA VAL A 38 0.82 -24.94 1.80
C VAL A 38 1.38 -23.58 2.18
N ARG A 39 2.16 -23.54 3.27
CA ARG A 39 2.79 -22.30 3.73
C ARG A 39 4.09 -22.04 3.00
N LYS A 40 4.26 -20.81 2.54
CA LYS A 40 5.50 -20.31 1.96
C LYS A 40 5.96 -19.11 2.76
N HIS A 41 7.26 -19.02 2.98
CA HIS A 41 7.88 -17.94 3.74
C HIS A 41 8.74 -17.08 2.84
N ALA A 42 8.68 -15.78 3.05
CA ALA A 42 9.50 -14.80 2.36
C ALA A 42 9.85 -13.65 3.30
N ILE A 43 10.89 -12.92 2.96
CA ILE A 43 11.19 -11.63 3.61
C ILE A 43 10.57 -10.54 2.75
N GLY A 44 9.83 -9.63 3.40
CA GLY A 44 9.22 -8.51 2.75
C GLY A 44 9.55 -7.18 3.43
N PHE A 45 9.11 -6.11 2.83
CA PHE A 45 9.16 -4.78 3.42
C PHE A 45 7.84 -4.05 3.23
N VAL A 46 7.52 -3.23 4.21
CA VAL A 46 6.26 -2.48 4.23
C VAL A 46 6.40 -1.26 3.34
N GLU A 47 5.48 -1.12 2.39
CA GLU A 47 5.38 0.02 1.48
C GLU A 47 4.13 0.84 1.79
N THR A 48 4.24 2.16 1.64
CA THR A 48 3.07 3.02 1.60
C THR A 48 2.51 3.09 0.17
N PRO A 49 1.19 3.01 -0.03
CA PRO A 49 0.60 3.23 -1.35
C PRO A 49 0.81 4.65 -1.89
N ALA A 50 0.87 5.64 -1.00
CA ALA A 50 1.06 7.04 -1.36
C ALA A 50 1.92 7.79 -0.33
N SER A 51 2.89 8.53 -0.83
CA SER A 51 3.67 9.51 -0.06
C SER A 51 3.75 10.79 -0.89
N VAL A 52 3.29 11.90 -0.33
CA VAL A 52 3.20 13.16 -1.05
C VAL A 52 4.04 14.21 -0.34
N LEU A 53 4.98 14.77 -1.07
CA LEU A 53 5.74 15.94 -0.66
C LEU A 53 4.92 17.20 -0.95
N VAL A 54 4.43 17.84 0.10
CA VAL A 54 3.64 19.07 0.01
C VAL A 54 4.57 20.25 -0.25
N ARG A 55 4.21 21.07 -1.26
CA ARG A 55 4.98 22.25 -1.69
C ARG A 55 4.07 23.44 -1.89
N SER A 56 4.63 24.65 -1.79
CA SER A 56 3.94 25.86 -2.22
C SER A 56 3.85 25.92 -3.75
N ARG A 57 2.74 26.45 -4.27
CA ARG A 57 2.55 26.74 -5.70
C ARG A 57 2.83 28.18 -6.05
N ILE A 58 2.99 29.05 -5.04
CA ILE A 58 3.25 30.47 -5.18
C ILE A 58 4.39 30.88 -4.25
N ASP A 59 5.05 31.97 -4.60
CA ASP A 59 6.06 32.60 -3.76
C ASP A 59 5.33 33.49 -2.73
N SER A 60 5.52 33.18 -1.44
CA SER A 60 4.89 33.94 -0.37
C SER A 60 5.51 33.59 0.99
N GLN A 61 5.20 34.38 2.02
CA GLN A 61 5.60 34.13 3.40
C GLN A 61 4.59 33.25 4.13
N ILE A 62 5.08 32.30 4.96
CA ILE A 62 4.22 31.51 5.84
C ILE A 62 3.75 32.40 6.98
N MET A 63 2.45 32.62 7.08
CA MET A 63 1.82 33.36 8.19
C MET A 63 1.50 32.47 9.37
N ALA A 64 0.99 31.27 9.11
CA ALA A 64 0.61 30.32 10.15
C ALA A 64 0.85 28.88 9.73
N GLN A 65 1.27 28.06 10.70
CA GLN A 65 1.34 26.60 10.62
C GLN A 65 0.24 26.02 11.50
N HIS A 66 -0.58 25.11 10.96
CA HIS A 66 -1.74 24.54 11.65
C HIS A 66 -1.53 23.10 12.09
N VAL A 67 -0.39 22.52 11.78
CA VAL A 67 -0.08 21.10 12.00
C VAL A 67 1.29 20.95 12.66
N THR A 68 1.50 19.80 13.32
CA THR A 68 2.75 19.44 13.98
C THR A 68 3.33 18.15 13.40
N ASP A 69 4.61 17.92 13.68
CA ASP A 69 5.31 16.69 13.29
C ASP A 69 4.58 15.46 13.82
N GLY A 70 4.42 14.47 12.97
CA GLY A 70 3.80 13.19 13.33
C GLY A 70 2.29 13.20 13.51
N GLN A 71 1.61 14.34 13.32
CA GLN A 71 0.16 14.46 13.39
C GLN A 71 -0.52 13.69 12.25
N PHE A 72 -1.69 13.09 12.53
CA PHE A 72 -2.56 12.55 11.49
C PHE A 72 -3.44 13.65 10.93
N VAL A 73 -3.59 13.65 9.60
CA VAL A 73 -4.44 14.59 8.85
C VAL A 73 -5.31 13.85 7.85
N LYS A 74 -6.43 14.48 7.51
CA LYS A 74 -7.32 14.04 6.43
C LYS A 74 -7.13 14.92 5.20
N ALA A 75 -7.46 14.39 4.04
CA ALA A 75 -7.50 15.17 2.82
C ALA A 75 -8.41 16.41 3.00
N GLY A 76 -7.88 17.58 2.63
CA GLY A 76 -8.55 18.86 2.82
C GLY A 76 -8.19 19.61 4.12
N ASP A 77 -7.58 18.98 5.11
CA ASP A 77 -7.14 19.65 6.33
C ASP A 77 -6.13 20.75 6.03
N LEU A 78 -6.29 21.91 6.68
CA LEU A 78 -5.43 23.06 6.50
C LEU A 78 -4.07 22.82 7.16
N LEU A 79 -2.99 22.92 6.38
CA LEU A 79 -1.61 22.70 6.84
C LEU A 79 -0.90 24.03 7.13
N PHE A 80 -0.94 24.94 6.14
CA PHE A 80 -0.31 26.26 6.23
C PHE A 80 -1.22 27.33 5.66
N THR A 81 -1.06 28.53 6.20
CA THR A 81 -1.61 29.75 5.61
C THR A 81 -0.45 30.64 5.21
N LEU A 82 -0.45 31.06 3.95
CA LEU A 82 0.50 32.00 3.39
C LEU A 82 -0.03 33.45 3.45
N ASP A 83 0.83 34.44 3.29
CA ASP A 83 0.41 35.83 3.16
C ASP A 83 -0.39 36.03 1.87
N ASP A 84 -1.60 36.51 2.00
CA ASP A 84 -2.56 36.69 0.92
C ASP A 84 -2.86 38.17 0.62
N ARG A 85 -2.20 39.12 1.33
CA ARG A 85 -2.50 40.55 1.26
C ARG A 85 -2.30 41.12 -0.14
N ASP A 86 -1.21 40.76 -0.82
CA ASP A 86 -0.91 41.25 -2.17
C ASP A 86 -1.93 40.72 -3.19
N ILE A 87 -2.30 39.44 -3.09
CA ILE A 87 -3.31 38.83 -3.99
C ILE A 87 -4.68 39.46 -3.77
N LYS A 88 -5.08 39.68 -2.50
CA LYS A 88 -6.35 40.37 -2.17
C LYS A 88 -6.39 41.78 -2.68
N ALA A 89 -5.27 42.53 -2.60
CA ALA A 89 -5.17 43.90 -3.16
C ALA A 89 -5.29 43.87 -4.69
N GLN A 90 -4.68 42.88 -5.36
CA GLN A 90 -4.81 42.73 -6.81
C GLN A 90 -6.28 42.40 -7.20
N ILE A 91 -6.94 41.47 -6.51
CA ILE A 91 -8.36 41.13 -6.74
C ILE A 91 -9.23 42.38 -6.59
N ALA A 92 -9.04 43.17 -5.52
CA ALA A 92 -9.82 44.39 -5.32
C ALA A 92 -9.63 45.40 -6.45
N LYS A 93 -8.41 45.52 -6.99
CA LYS A 93 -8.12 46.34 -8.15
C LYS A 93 -8.85 45.88 -9.41
N ASP A 94 -8.83 44.54 -9.66
CA ASP A 94 -9.44 43.96 -10.86
C ASP A 94 -10.97 43.97 -10.78
N GLU A 95 -11.54 43.82 -9.57
CA GLU A 95 -12.98 44.04 -9.34
C GLU A 95 -13.40 45.47 -9.63
N ALA A 96 -12.58 46.46 -9.30
CA ALA A 96 -12.84 47.84 -9.65
C ALA A 96 -12.74 48.10 -11.17
N MET A 97 -11.81 47.41 -11.88
CA MET A 97 -11.75 47.46 -13.34
C MET A 97 -12.99 46.83 -13.99
N LEU A 98 -13.41 45.66 -13.55
CA LEU A 98 -14.64 45.04 -14.01
C LEU A 98 -15.85 45.95 -13.83
N ALA A 99 -16.03 46.54 -12.65
CA ALA A 99 -17.14 47.47 -12.38
C ALA A 99 -17.16 48.66 -13.31
N ARG A 100 -15.99 49.23 -13.66
CA ARG A 100 -15.84 50.30 -14.66
C ARG A 100 -16.28 49.84 -16.06
N ASP A 101 -15.88 48.66 -16.48
CA ASP A 101 -16.12 48.13 -17.82
C ASP A 101 -17.59 47.63 -17.96
N GLU A 102 -18.19 47.15 -16.88
CA GLU A 102 -19.66 46.88 -16.80
C GLU A 102 -20.48 48.20 -16.97
N ALA A 103 -20.04 49.30 -16.32
CA ALA A 103 -20.71 50.58 -16.48
C ALA A 103 -20.56 51.12 -17.93
N THR A 104 -19.42 50.89 -18.56
CA THR A 104 -19.16 51.24 -19.98
C THR A 104 -20.05 50.40 -20.90
N HIS A 105 -20.13 49.10 -20.67
CA HIS A 105 -21.01 48.19 -21.45
C HIS A 105 -22.49 48.60 -21.31
N THR A 106 -22.96 48.87 -20.09
CA THR A 106 -24.33 49.38 -19.84
C THR A 106 -24.64 50.62 -20.67
N ARG A 107 -23.74 51.58 -20.73
CA ARG A 107 -23.86 52.76 -21.59
C ARG A 107 -23.94 52.38 -23.08
N ASN A 108 -23.02 51.52 -23.56
CA ASN A 108 -22.98 51.10 -24.97
C ASN A 108 -24.25 50.30 -25.37
N LEU A 109 -24.83 49.53 -24.48
CA LEU A 109 -26.13 48.87 -24.68
C LEU A 109 -27.28 49.87 -24.82
N ALA A 110 -27.30 50.91 -23.97
CA ALA A 110 -28.31 51.97 -24.04
C ALA A 110 -28.19 52.80 -25.35
N ASP A 111 -26.93 53.07 -25.78
CA ASP A 111 -26.67 53.75 -27.04
C ASP A 111 -27.10 52.91 -28.24
N LEU A 112 -26.78 51.63 -28.24
CA LEU A 112 -27.20 50.69 -29.30
C LEU A 112 -28.75 50.62 -29.41
N ASP A 113 -29.47 50.51 -28.29
CA ASP A 113 -30.91 50.49 -28.30
C ASP A 113 -31.50 51.82 -28.83
N ARG A 114 -30.92 52.97 -28.44
CA ARG A 114 -31.28 54.28 -28.92
C ARG A 114 -31.10 54.40 -30.45
N TYR A 115 -29.95 54.01 -31.01
CA TYR A 115 -29.70 54.06 -32.43
C TYR A 115 -30.57 53.10 -33.23
N LYS A 116 -30.87 51.93 -32.74
CA LYS A 116 -31.82 50.98 -33.35
C LYS A 116 -33.24 51.59 -33.43
N GLN A 117 -33.69 52.30 -32.38
CA GLN A 117 -35.01 52.96 -32.37
C GLN A 117 -35.05 54.15 -33.32
N LEU A 118 -33.97 54.97 -33.44
CA LEU A 118 -33.87 56.07 -34.39
C LEU A 118 -33.87 55.56 -35.84
N PHE A 119 -33.15 54.51 -36.13
CA PHE A 119 -33.13 53.88 -37.44
C PHE A 119 -34.53 53.34 -37.85
N ALA A 120 -35.23 52.67 -36.92
CA ALA A 120 -36.61 52.16 -37.18
C ALA A 120 -37.61 53.27 -37.49
N ARG A 121 -37.33 54.51 -37.00
CA ARG A 121 -38.15 55.72 -37.28
C ARG A 121 -37.65 56.53 -38.47
N ASN A 122 -36.72 56.02 -39.30
CA ASN A 122 -36.05 56.71 -40.38
C ASN A 122 -35.31 58.01 -39.97
N ALA A 123 -34.91 58.14 -38.68
CA ALA A 123 -34.22 59.28 -38.11
C ALA A 123 -32.73 59.03 -37.78
N GLY A 124 -32.22 57.86 -38.18
CA GLY A 124 -30.80 57.46 -38.01
C GLY A 124 -30.24 56.69 -39.23
N THR A 125 -28.94 56.46 -39.24
CA THR A 125 -28.25 55.74 -40.35
C THR A 125 -27.89 54.31 -39.90
N GLN A 126 -27.80 53.39 -40.87
CA GLN A 126 -27.33 52.00 -40.62
C GLN A 126 -25.90 52.02 -40.02
N ALA A 127 -25.03 52.91 -40.52
CA ALA A 127 -23.67 53.03 -40.02
C ALA A 127 -23.58 53.35 -38.51
N GLN A 128 -24.54 54.10 -37.96
CA GLN A 128 -24.60 54.40 -36.52
C GLN A 128 -24.99 53.13 -35.72
N VAL A 129 -25.91 52.31 -36.24
CA VAL A 129 -26.28 51.06 -35.61
C VAL A 129 -25.12 50.04 -35.64
N ASP A 130 -24.41 50.00 -36.78
CA ASP A 130 -23.29 49.06 -36.94
C ASP A 130 -22.15 49.47 -36.00
N GLN A 131 -21.81 50.75 -35.85
CA GLN A 131 -20.83 51.25 -34.92
C GLN A 131 -21.23 50.93 -33.45
N ALA A 132 -22.47 51.24 -33.05
CA ALA A 132 -22.92 50.99 -31.70
C ALA A 132 -22.94 49.47 -31.37
N THR A 133 -23.22 48.64 -32.37
CA THR A 133 -23.14 47.16 -32.25
C THR A 133 -21.68 46.71 -32.05
N ALA A 134 -20.72 47.30 -32.76
CA ALA A 134 -19.30 47.00 -32.58
C ALA A 134 -18.80 47.43 -31.20
N ASP A 135 -19.22 48.63 -30.73
CA ASP A 135 -18.86 49.14 -29.39
C ASP A 135 -19.44 48.32 -28.25
N GLU A 136 -20.71 47.85 -28.39
CA GLU A 136 -21.33 46.93 -27.45
C GLU A 136 -20.57 45.61 -27.38
N ARG A 137 -20.28 44.98 -28.53
CA ARG A 137 -19.55 43.72 -28.60
C ARG A 137 -18.12 43.82 -28.04
N SER A 138 -17.46 44.96 -28.31
CA SER A 138 -16.14 45.24 -27.80
C SER A 138 -16.14 45.33 -26.27
N SER A 139 -17.11 46.06 -25.68
CA SER A 139 -17.22 46.17 -24.23
C SER A 139 -17.64 44.86 -23.56
N ALA A 140 -18.49 44.07 -24.22
CA ALA A 140 -18.84 42.73 -23.74
C ALA A 140 -17.60 41.80 -23.70
N ALA A 141 -16.74 41.88 -24.71
CA ALA A 141 -15.50 41.10 -24.75
C ALA A 141 -14.48 41.51 -23.66
N LEU A 142 -14.41 42.83 -23.33
CA LEU A 142 -13.57 43.32 -22.23
C LEU A 142 -14.03 42.75 -20.89
N ILE A 143 -15.33 42.74 -20.59
CA ILE A 143 -15.89 42.15 -19.36
C ILE A 143 -15.54 40.63 -19.26
N GLN A 144 -15.59 39.91 -20.37
CA GLN A 144 -15.15 38.48 -20.36
C GLN A 144 -13.67 38.32 -20.02
N GLY A 145 -12.82 39.23 -20.52
CA GLY A 145 -11.40 39.28 -20.17
C GLY A 145 -11.15 39.59 -18.69
N ASP A 146 -11.90 40.55 -18.14
CA ASP A 146 -11.81 40.91 -16.72
C ASP A 146 -12.25 39.74 -15.81
N HIS A 147 -13.33 39.05 -16.16
CA HIS A 147 -13.74 37.84 -15.43
C HIS A 147 -12.66 36.76 -15.45
N ALA A 148 -12.04 36.51 -16.60
CA ALA A 148 -10.96 35.53 -16.71
C ALA A 148 -9.74 35.93 -15.85
N THR A 149 -9.43 37.24 -15.76
CA THR A 149 -8.35 37.78 -14.91
C THR A 149 -8.68 37.57 -13.42
N LEU A 150 -9.91 37.91 -13.01
CA LEU A 150 -10.38 37.70 -11.64
C LEU A 150 -10.36 36.23 -11.25
N ASP A 151 -10.79 35.35 -12.13
CA ASP A 151 -10.78 33.89 -11.85
C ASP A 151 -9.35 33.37 -11.69
N ALA A 152 -8.40 33.86 -12.47
CA ALA A 152 -6.98 33.54 -12.32
C ALA A 152 -6.42 34.00 -10.96
N ASP A 153 -6.79 35.18 -10.51
CA ASP A 153 -6.32 35.72 -9.22
C ASP A 153 -7.01 35.05 -8.02
N ARG A 154 -8.29 34.70 -8.14
CA ARG A 154 -8.98 33.88 -7.15
C ARG A 154 -8.38 32.48 -7.03
N LEU A 155 -7.95 31.89 -8.14
CA LEU A 155 -7.20 30.64 -8.13
C LEU A 155 -5.86 30.77 -7.39
N LYS A 156 -5.09 31.87 -7.64
CA LYS A 156 -3.86 32.14 -6.89
C LYS A 156 -4.15 32.34 -5.39
N LEU A 157 -5.24 33.01 -5.04
CA LEU A 157 -5.69 33.16 -3.65
C LEU A 157 -5.96 31.81 -3.00
N SER A 158 -6.52 30.86 -3.73
CA SER A 158 -6.73 29.50 -3.19
C SER A 158 -5.44 28.81 -2.82
N TYR A 159 -4.33 29.10 -3.51
CA TYR A 159 -3.01 28.54 -3.24
C TYR A 159 -2.33 29.09 -1.97
N THR A 160 -2.84 30.19 -1.40
CA THR A 160 -2.37 30.68 -0.09
C THR A 160 -2.79 29.78 1.08
N ARG A 161 -3.81 28.94 0.89
CA ARG A 161 -4.26 27.96 1.86
C ARG A 161 -3.79 26.58 1.42
N ILE A 162 -2.70 26.12 2.01
CA ILE A 162 -2.12 24.81 1.68
C ILE A 162 -2.83 23.74 2.49
N THR A 163 -3.50 22.82 1.81
CA THR A 163 -4.26 21.73 2.40
C THR A 163 -3.62 20.38 2.11
N ALA A 164 -3.96 19.37 2.93
CA ALA A 164 -3.51 18.00 2.76
C ALA A 164 -4.14 17.39 1.50
N PRO A 165 -3.34 16.85 0.55
CA PRO A 165 -3.86 16.20 -0.65
C PRO A 165 -4.37 14.78 -0.42
N ILE A 166 -3.92 14.11 0.64
CA ILE A 166 -4.27 12.73 1.01
C ILE A 166 -4.41 12.60 2.52
N ASP A 167 -5.12 11.56 2.95
CA ASP A 167 -5.12 11.12 4.34
C ASP A 167 -3.76 10.51 4.70
N GLY A 168 -3.23 10.83 5.87
CA GLY A 168 -1.96 10.25 6.26
C GLY A 168 -1.37 10.87 7.51
N ARG A 169 -0.13 10.51 7.77
CA ARG A 169 0.67 11.05 8.85
C ARG A 169 1.71 12.02 8.32
N ILE A 170 1.81 13.17 8.96
CA ILE A 170 2.82 14.19 8.65
C ILE A 170 4.20 13.68 9.11
N GLY A 171 5.18 13.83 8.23
CA GLY A 171 6.59 13.67 8.57
C GLY A 171 7.13 14.89 9.31
N THR A 172 8.42 15.19 9.11
CA THR A 172 9.02 16.39 9.68
C THR A 172 8.60 17.62 8.89
N VAL A 173 8.14 18.66 9.59
CA VAL A 173 7.86 19.97 9.03
C VAL A 173 9.18 20.73 8.85
N GLN A 174 9.48 21.13 7.60
CA GLN A 174 10.78 21.73 7.23
C GLN A 174 10.81 23.24 7.36
N VAL A 175 9.67 23.86 7.63
CA VAL A 175 9.49 25.32 7.59
C VAL A 175 8.72 25.83 8.79
N THR A 176 8.97 27.07 9.17
CA THR A 176 8.31 27.72 10.31
C THR A 176 7.61 29.02 9.86
N PRO A 177 6.61 29.51 10.61
CA PRO A 177 6.02 30.82 10.35
C PRO A 177 7.10 31.92 10.27
N GLY A 178 6.95 32.81 9.30
CA GLY A 178 7.94 33.83 8.97
C GLY A 178 8.89 33.47 7.82
N ASN A 179 9.05 32.18 7.48
CA ASN A 179 9.87 31.78 6.34
C ASN A 179 9.21 32.14 5.01
N LEU A 180 10.03 32.56 4.05
CA LEU A 180 9.63 32.73 2.66
C LEU A 180 9.69 31.38 1.96
N VAL A 181 8.65 31.02 1.22
CA VAL A 181 8.56 29.81 0.40
C VAL A 181 8.47 30.21 -1.07
N ASN A 182 9.15 29.47 -1.93
CA ASN A 182 9.22 29.75 -3.36
C ASN A 182 8.70 28.55 -4.17
N ALA A 183 7.84 28.81 -5.14
CA ALA A 183 7.33 27.80 -6.07
C ALA A 183 8.44 27.22 -6.95
N SER A 184 9.47 28.00 -7.29
CA SER A 184 10.59 27.62 -8.14
C SER A 184 11.76 26.94 -7.42
N ALA A 185 11.79 26.90 -6.08
CA ALA A 185 12.81 26.16 -5.31
C ALA A 185 12.71 24.63 -5.47
N ASN A 186 11.91 24.18 -6.42
CA ASN A 186 11.62 22.76 -6.71
C ASN A 186 12.82 21.94 -7.20
N SER A 187 13.93 22.58 -7.62
CA SER A 187 15.15 21.88 -8.05
C SER A 187 16.00 21.34 -6.89
N SER A 188 15.80 21.83 -5.66
CA SER A 188 16.58 21.45 -4.47
C SER A 188 15.89 20.39 -3.59
N GLY A 189 14.70 19.92 -3.96
CA GLY A 189 14.03 18.82 -3.24
C GLY A 189 13.38 19.16 -1.89
N THR A 190 13.50 20.41 -1.41
CA THR A 190 12.97 20.82 -0.10
C THR A 190 11.49 21.17 -0.19
N GLY A 191 10.61 20.26 0.27
CA GLY A 191 9.18 20.54 0.46
C GLY A 191 8.90 21.20 1.80
N LEU A 192 7.64 21.55 2.04
CA LEU A 192 7.19 22.07 3.34
C LEU A 192 7.11 20.94 4.37
N LEU A 193 6.53 19.82 3.98
CA LEU A 193 6.40 18.58 4.74
C LEU A 193 6.07 17.42 3.80
N THR A 194 6.18 16.19 4.31
CA THR A 194 5.72 14.98 3.60
C THR A 194 4.53 14.39 4.34
N ILE A 195 3.50 13.99 3.60
CA ILE A 195 2.37 13.22 4.13
C ILE A 195 2.50 11.79 3.62
N THR A 196 2.56 10.82 4.54
CA THR A 196 2.67 9.40 4.24
C THR A 196 1.38 8.71 4.62
N GLN A 197 0.76 8.03 3.67
CA GLN A 197 -0.41 7.21 3.94
C GLN A 197 -0.03 6.04 4.85
N MET A 198 -0.75 5.89 5.97
CA MET A 198 -0.51 4.86 6.96
C MET A 198 -1.56 3.75 6.92
N LYS A 199 -2.68 3.97 6.24
CA LYS A 199 -3.82 3.06 6.12
C LYS A 199 -4.47 3.22 4.74
N PRO A 200 -4.66 2.11 3.99
CA PRO A 200 -4.00 0.82 4.17
C PRO A 200 -2.51 0.88 3.82
N LEU A 201 -1.74 -0.13 4.22
CA LEU A 201 -0.36 -0.34 3.79
C LEU A 201 -0.25 -1.54 2.85
N ARG A 202 0.90 -1.69 2.21
CA ARG A 202 1.25 -2.86 1.41
C ARG A 202 2.54 -3.48 1.96
N VAL A 203 2.65 -4.79 1.81
CA VAL A 203 3.91 -5.50 2.01
C VAL A 203 4.35 -6.05 0.67
N SER A 204 5.52 -5.67 0.23
CA SER A 204 6.18 -6.16 -0.97
C SER A 204 7.16 -7.25 -0.57
N PHE A 205 7.12 -8.40 -1.24
CA PHE A 205 8.00 -9.54 -0.97
C PHE A 205 8.34 -10.28 -2.25
N ALA A 206 9.52 -10.90 -2.27
CA ALA A 206 10.00 -11.65 -3.41
C ALA A 206 9.71 -13.16 -3.22
N MET A 207 9.23 -13.79 -4.29
CA MET A 207 8.97 -15.23 -4.35
C MET A 207 9.75 -15.84 -5.52
N PRO A 208 10.22 -17.09 -5.44
CA PRO A 208 10.83 -17.76 -6.59
C PRO A 208 9.87 -17.80 -7.79
N GLU A 209 10.42 -17.68 -9.01
CA GLU A 209 9.58 -17.73 -10.24
C GLU A 209 8.80 -19.04 -10.39
N SER A 210 9.28 -20.13 -9.83
CA SER A 210 8.61 -21.44 -9.81
C SER A 210 7.22 -21.39 -9.13
N GLU A 211 6.98 -20.41 -8.25
CA GLU A 211 5.70 -20.22 -7.56
C GLU A 211 4.70 -19.38 -8.39
N LEU A 212 5.14 -18.80 -9.51
CA LEU A 212 4.30 -17.94 -10.35
C LEU A 212 2.98 -18.58 -10.81
N PRO A 213 2.97 -19.85 -11.32
CA PRO A 213 1.72 -20.47 -11.75
C PRO A 213 0.70 -20.63 -10.60
N THR A 214 1.20 -20.97 -9.40
CA THR A 214 0.37 -21.13 -8.19
C THR A 214 -0.22 -19.78 -7.75
N LEU A 215 0.59 -18.72 -7.72
CA LEU A 215 0.14 -17.38 -7.34
C LEU A 215 -0.86 -16.79 -8.36
N GLN A 216 -0.60 -16.96 -9.65
CA GLN A 216 -1.52 -16.52 -10.70
C GLN A 216 -2.83 -17.29 -10.66
N GLY A 217 -2.78 -18.61 -10.47
CA GLY A 217 -3.97 -19.46 -10.33
C GLY A 217 -4.82 -19.05 -9.13
N ALA A 218 -4.19 -18.74 -8.01
CA ALA A 218 -4.86 -18.29 -6.79
C ALA A 218 -5.56 -16.92 -6.98
N LEU A 219 -4.88 -15.97 -7.66
CA LEU A 219 -5.48 -14.66 -7.99
C LEU A 219 -6.62 -14.80 -9.01
N ALA A 220 -6.46 -15.64 -10.05
CA ALA A 220 -7.49 -15.86 -11.07
C ALA A 220 -8.75 -16.54 -10.50
N ALA A 221 -8.62 -17.39 -9.49
CA ALA A 221 -9.73 -18.04 -8.82
C ALA A 221 -10.58 -17.07 -7.97
N ALA A 222 -10.22 -15.79 -7.88
CA ALA A 222 -10.85 -14.75 -7.06
C ALA A 222 -11.01 -15.16 -5.56
N LYS A 223 -10.20 -16.11 -5.11
CA LYS A 223 -10.16 -16.52 -3.71
C LYS A 223 -9.14 -15.64 -2.97
N PRO A 224 -9.49 -15.10 -1.79
CA PRO A 224 -8.54 -14.33 -1.01
C PRO A 224 -7.39 -15.23 -0.57
N VAL A 225 -6.18 -14.94 -1.02
CA VAL A 225 -4.95 -15.62 -0.55
C VAL A 225 -4.51 -14.91 0.72
N PRO A 226 -4.58 -15.58 1.89
CA PRO A 226 -4.18 -14.99 3.15
C PRO A 226 -2.66 -14.80 3.18
N VAL A 227 -2.25 -13.65 3.67
CA VAL A 227 -0.84 -13.30 3.87
C VAL A 227 -0.71 -12.76 5.30
N THR A 228 0.24 -13.29 6.02
CA THR A 228 0.55 -12.87 7.38
C THR A 228 1.91 -12.18 7.38
N ALA A 229 1.99 -11.01 7.97
CA ALA A 229 3.24 -10.27 8.13
C ALA A 229 3.60 -10.15 9.60
N ARG A 230 4.80 -10.57 9.96
CA ARG A 230 5.34 -10.50 11.32
C ARG A 230 6.58 -9.64 11.37
N VAL A 231 6.59 -8.67 12.26
CA VAL A 231 7.80 -7.87 12.52
C VAL A 231 8.76 -8.73 13.36
N PRO A 232 10.01 -8.95 12.92
CA PRO A 232 10.99 -9.71 13.68
C PRO A 232 11.19 -9.12 15.09
N ASN A 233 11.28 -9.99 16.10
CA ASN A 233 11.51 -9.62 17.50
C ASN A 233 10.44 -8.71 18.13
N ALA A 234 9.31 -8.48 17.48
CA ALA A 234 8.18 -7.78 18.10
C ALA A 234 7.31 -8.77 18.89
N ALA A 235 6.94 -8.39 20.11
CA ALA A 235 5.98 -9.16 20.92
C ALA A 235 4.53 -9.09 20.41
N ARG A 236 4.31 -8.39 19.29
CA ARG A 236 2.98 -8.16 18.69
C ARG A 236 2.53 -9.35 17.85
N THR A 237 1.21 -9.52 17.82
CA THR A 237 0.54 -10.46 16.90
C THR A 237 0.87 -10.12 15.45
N ALA A 238 1.03 -11.13 14.63
CA ALA A 238 1.23 -10.95 13.20
C ALA A 238 0.04 -10.20 12.57
N ALA A 239 0.34 -9.28 11.66
CA ALA A 239 -0.69 -8.58 10.90
C ALA A 239 -1.24 -9.49 9.81
N GLU A 240 -2.54 -9.44 9.58
CA GLU A 240 -3.22 -10.20 8.53
C GLU A 240 -3.50 -9.32 7.33
N GLY A 241 -3.26 -9.84 6.16
CA GLY A 241 -3.49 -9.19 4.88
C GLY A 241 -3.91 -10.17 3.80
N LYS A 242 -4.03 -9.65 2.57
CA LYS A 242 -4.43 -10.45 1.41
C LYS A 242 -3.52 -10.11 0.24
N LEU A 243 -3.08 -11.15 -0.48
CA LEU A 243 -2.39 -10.97 -1.75
C LEU A 243 -3.31 -10.22 -2.73
N ASN A 244 -2.81 -9.13 -3.31
CA ASN A 244 -3.57 -8.32 -4.25
C ASN A 244 -2.82 -8.03 -5.55
N PHE A 245 -1.53 -8.36 -5.62
CA PHE A 245 -0.73 -8.10 -6.80
C PHE A 245 0.42 -9.10 -6.92
N VAL A 246 0.69 -9.53 -8.13
CA VAL A 246 1.91 -10.25 -8.55
C VAL A 246 2.42 -9.54 -9.78
N ASP A 247 3.70 -9.24 -9.81
CA ASP A 247 4.33 -8.51 -10.91
C ASP A 247 4.22 -9.29 -12.23
N SER A 248 4.21 -8.57 -13.33
CA SER A 248 4.21 -9.15 -14.68
C SER A 248 5.59 -9.55 -15.18
N THR A 249 6.65 -9.13 -14.46
CA THR A 249 8.04 -9.36 -14.83
C THR A 249 8.77 -10.13 -13.73
N VAL A 250 9.62 -11.08 -14.17
CA VAL A 250 10.56 -11.79 -13.30
C VAL A 250 11.88 -11.02 -13.29
N ASP A 251 12.45 -10.80 -12.12
CA ASP A 251 13.80 -10.28 -11.99
C ASP A 251 14.80 -11.38 -12.39
N ILE A 252 15.42 -11.20 -13.53
CA ILE A 252 16.38 -12.17 -14.10
C ILE A 252 17.67 -12.31 -13.28
N THR A 253 18.00 -11.35 -12.43
CA THR A 253 19.21 -11.39 -11.60
C THR A 253 19.04 -12.27 -10.38
N SER A 254 17.84 -12.31 -9.82
CA SER A 254 17.49 -13.08 -8.63
C SER A 254 16.64 -14.31 -8.92
N GLY A 255 16.04 -14.43 -10.12
CA GLY A 255 15.07 -15.47 -10.45
C GLY A 255 13.81 -15.39 -9.61
N THR A 256 13.43 -14.18 -9.19
CA THR A 256 12.28 -13.97 -8.31
C THR A 256 11.23 -13.09 -8.97
N ILE A 257 10.00 -13.22 -8.48
CA ILE A 257 8.87 -12.37 -8.83
C ILE A 257 8.41 -11.58 -7.61
N THR A 258 8.09 -10.31 -7.80
CA THR A 258 7.58 -9.46 -6.74
C THR A 258 6.07 -9.70 -6.55
N ALA A 259 5.68 -10.01 -5.33
CA ALA A 259 4.29 -10.05 -4.92
C ALA A 259 4.00 -8.96 -3.89
N LYS A 260 2.76 -8.45 -3.86
CA LYS A 260 2.32 -7.46 -2.88
C LYS A 260 1.02 -7.90 -2.23
N ALA A 261 0.95 -7.72 -0.93
CA ALA A 261 -0.25 -7.96 -0.14
C ALA A 261 -0.73 -6.67 0.54
N ALA A 262 -2.03 -6.49 0.61
CA ALA A 262 -2.65 -5.33 1.26
C ALA A 262 -3.01 -5.64 2.71
N PHE A 263 -2.72 -4.69 3.60
CA PHE A 263 -2.97 -4.73 5.04
C PHE A 263 -3.74 -3.49 5.46
N ALA A 264 -4.81 -3.65 6.22
CA ALA A 264 -5.63 -2.52 6.70
C ALA A 264 -4.84 -1.60 7.64
N ASN A 265 -3.98 -2.19 8.47
CA ASN A 265 -3.11 -1.50 9.45
C ASN A 265 -3.86 -0.58 10.43
N ASP A 266 -5.04 -1.02 10.88
CA ASP A 266 -5.88 -0.20 11.76
C ASP A 266 -5.26 0.07 13.12
N ASP A 267 -4.48 -0.87 13.61
CA ASP A 267 -3.72 -0.83 14.87
C ASP A 267 -2.35 -0.15 14.74
N LEU A 268 -1.96 0.32 13.54
CA LEU A 268 -0.66 0.90 13.23
C LEU A 268 0.52 -0.01 13.64
N SER A 269 0.34 -1.32 13.54
CA SER A 269 1.37 -2.32 13.87
C SER A 269 2.50 -2.36 12.84
N LEU A 270 2.19 -2.03 11.59
CA LEU A 270 3.14 -1.96 10.50
C LEU A 270 3.56 -0.50 10.24
N TRP A 271 4.83 -0.33 9.89
CA TRP A 271 5.40 0.98 9.59
C TRP A 271 6.08 0.99 8.23
N PRO A 272 5.84 1.99 7.36
CA PRO A 272 6.51 2.08 6.06
C PRO A 272 8.04 1.99 6.16
N GLY A 273 8.66 1.20 5.29
CA GLY A 273 10.10 0.94 5.29
C GLY A 273 10.56 -0.17 6.24
N GLN A 274 9.67 -0.75 7.04
CA GLN A 274 10.00 -1.81 7.98
C GLN A 274 10.12 -3.16 7.28
N TYR A 275 11.10 -3.97 7.66
CA TYR A 275 11.20 -5.37 7.26
C TYR A 275 10.23 -6.24 8.05
N VAL A 276 9.67 -7.24 7.38
CA VAL A 276 8.73 -8.20 7.96
C VAL A 276 8.97 -9.60 7.42
N ASP A 277 8.75 -10.60 8.26
CA ASP A 277 8.64 -11.98 7.85
C ASP A 277 7.22 -12.20 7.31
N VAL A 278 7.14 -12.67 6.07
CA VAL A 278 5.88 -12.90 5.36
C VAL A 278 5.62 -14.39 5.28
N GLU A 279 4.44 -14.82 5.71
CA GLU A 279 3.89 -16.14 5.47
C GLU A 279 2.69 -15.99 4.53
N ILE A 280 2.71 -16.74 3.43
CA ILE A 280 1.62 -16.76 2.44
C ILE A 280 1.10 -18.20 2.29
N VAL A 281 -0.21 -18.34 2.17
CA VAL A 281 -0.89 -19.63 1.92
C VAL A 281 -1.60 -19.57 0.57
N PRO A 282 -0.88 -19.81 -0.54
CA PRO A 282 -1.45 -19.71 -1.88
C PRO A 282 -2.41 -20.86 -2.20
N GLU A 283 -2.24 -22.02 -1.55
CA GLU A 283 -2.99 -23.25 -1.79
C GLU A 283 -3.25 -24.01 -0.49
N THR A 284 -4.33 -24.74 -0.46
CA THR A 284 -4.65 -25.68 0.63
C THR A 284 -5.00 -27.04 0.03
N LEU A 285 -4.25 -28.06 0.40
CA LEU A 285 -4.53 -29.43 0.00
C LEU A 285 -5.73 -29.95 0.80
N ALA A 286 -6.85 -30.15 0.13
CA ALA A 286 -8.09 -30.54 0.79
C ALA A 286 -8.14 -32.07 1.06
N GLY A 287 -8.57 -32.45 2.27
CA GLY A 287 -8.88 -33.82 2.63
C GLY A 287 -7.69 -34.80 2.57
N VAL A 288 -6.45 -34.33 2.75
CA VAL A 288 -5.26 -35.18 2.74
C VAL A 288 -5.04 -35.87 4.07
N THR A 289 -4.37 -37.03 4.04
CA THR A 289 -3.98 -37.74 5.27
C THR A 289 -2.79 -37.04 5.90
N VAL A 290 -2.98 -36.56 7.12
CA VAL A 290 -1.96 -35.85 7.90
C VAL A 290 -1.47 -36.68 9.07
N ILE A 291 -0.16 -36.82 9.22
CA ILE A 291 0.51 -37.51 10.31
C ILE A 291 1.58 -36.58 10.93
N PRO A 292 1.99 -36.85 12.19
CA PRO A 292 3.12 -36.15 12.77
C PRO A 292 4.41 -36.38 11.96
N THR A 293 5.19 -35.35 11.71
CA THR A 293 6.45 -35.42 10.93
C THR A 293 7.45 -36.41 11.53
N VAL A 294 7.47 -36.56 12.86
CA VAL A 294 8.32 -37.51 13.57
C VAL A 294 8.00 -38.98 13.26
N ALA A 295 6.76 -39.29 12.77
CA ALA A 295 6.36 -40.62 12.37
C ALA A 295 6.87 -41.02 10.98
N VAL A 296 7.35 -40.07 10.19
CA VAL A 296 7.92 -40.31 8.86
C VAL A 296 9.38 -40.74 9.01
N GLN A 297 9.67 -41.96 8.55
CA GLN A 297 11.03 -42.51 8.54
C GLN A 297 11.53 -42.63 7.11
N THR A 298 12.86 -42.44 6.90
CA THR A 298 13.49 -42.60 5.60
C THR A 298 14.18 -43.96 5.52
N GLY A 299 13.81 -44.79 4.55
CA GLY A 299 14.45 -46.07 4.29
C GLY A 299 15.05 -46.20 2.89
N GLN A 300 15.68 -47.30 2.60
CA GLN A 300 16.32 -47.57 1.29
C GLN A 300 15.34 -47.54 0.11
N LYS A 301 14.04 -47.82 0.38
CA LYS A 301 12.95 -47.84 -0.62
C LYS A 301 12.11 -46.57 -0.63
N GLY A 302 12.55 -45.53 0.08
CA GLY A 302 11.81 -44.27 0.23
C GLY A 302 11.20 -44.07 1.63
N PRO A 303 10.37 -43.01 1.80
CA PRO A 303 9.74 -42.73 3.09
C PRO A 303 8.70 -43.76 3.46
N TYR A 304 8.63 -44.10 4.75
CA TYR A 304 7.68 -45.04 5.32
C TYR A 304 7.23 -44.59 6.71
N ALA A 305 6.13 -45.17 7.17
CA ALA A 305 5.65 -44.99 8.53
C ALA A 305 5.28 -46.35 9.12
N PHE A 306 5.41 -46.48 10.43
CA PHE A 306 4.95 -47.63 11.16
C PHE A 306 3.46 -47.43 11.54
N VAL A 307 2.62 -48.39 11.18
CA VAL A 307 1.19 -48.40 11.51
C VAL A 307 0.93 -49.44 12.59
N VAL A 308 0.43 -49.00 13.73
CA VAL A 308 0.02 -49.90 14.83
C VAL A 308 -1.34 -50.49 14.52
N LYS A 309 -1.43 -51.82 14.50
CA LYS A 309 -2.67 -52.54 14.28
C LYS A 309 -3.43 -52.75 15.59
N PRO A 310 -4.72 -53.12 15.54
CA PRO A 310 -5.53 -53.41 16.75
C PRO A 310 -4.98 -54.56 17.62
N ASP A 311 -4.19 -55.46 17.04
CA ASP A 311 -3.52 -56.58 17.72
C ASP A 311 -2.17 -56.14 18.38
N SER A 312 -1.89 -54.87 18.46
CA SER A 312 -0.65 -54.29 18.98
C SER A 312 0.60 -54.66 18.20
N THR A 313 0.48 -55.17 16.98
CA THR A 313 1.59 -55.39 16.07
C THR A 313 1.81 -54.15 15.21
N VAL A 314 3.04 -54.00 14.69
CA VAL A 314 3.45 -52.84 13.86
C VAL A 314 3.67 -53.31 12.44
N ASP A 315 3.07 -52.61 11.50
CA ASP A 315 3.22 -52.84 10.06
C ASP A 315 4.01 -51.66 9.42
N LEU A 316 5.00 -51.98 8.60
CA LEU A 316 5.73 -50.99 7.85
C LEU A 316 4.96 -50.65 6.57
N ARG A 317 4.52 -49.41 6.44
CA ARG A 317 3.80 -48.94 5.26
C ARG A 317 4.61 -47.86 4.53
N GLN A 318 4.89 -48.10 3.26
CA GLN A 318 5.47 -47.08 2.40
C GLN A 318 4.44 -45.96 2.19
N ILE A 319 4.89 -44.73 2.29
CA ILE A 319 4.05 -43.52 2.12
C ILE A 319 4.66 -42.62 1.04
N LYS A 320 3.80 -41.83 0.44
CA LYS A 320 4.18 -40.71 -0.42
C LYS A 320 4.03 -39.43 0.38
N VAL A 321 5.11 -38.73 0.66
CA VAL A 321 5.08 -37.44 1.29
C VAL A 321 4.81 -36.40 0.22
N ALA A 322 3.69 -35.65 0.34
CA ALA A 322 3.36 -34.53 -0.53
C ALA A 322 4.02 -33.25 -0.03
N LEU A 323 3.89 -32.98 1.28
CA LEU A 323 4.45 -31.80 1.92
C LEU A 323 4.65 -32.04 3.42
N SER A 324 5.72 -31.44 3.97
CA SER A 324 5.95 -31.39 5.42
C SER A 324 6.01 -29.91 5.85
N ASP A 325 5.30 -29.58 6.92
CA ASP A 325 5.26 -28.24 7.50
C ASP A 325 5.31 -28.36 9.03
N GLY A 326 6.47 -28.01 9.60
CA GLY A 326 6.75 -28.13 11.01
C GLY A 326 6.53 -29.54 11.53
N ASP A 327 5.63 -29.69 12.49
CA ASP A 327 5.33 -30.96 13.18
C ASP A 327 4.38 -31.88 12.40
N ARG A 328 3.89 -31.48 11.23
CA ARG A 328 2.86 -32.18 10.47
C ARG A 328 3.31 -32.47 9.04
N THR A 329 2.97 -33.64 8.53
CA THR A 329 3.28 -34.09 7.16
C THR A 329 2.01 -34.63 6.51
N ALA A 330 1.77 -34.16 5.27
CA ALA A 330 0.71 -34.63 4.41
C ALA A 330 1.22 -35.61 3.37
#